data_94408d7b5227d8e7be1da19c67f221bf
#
_entry.id   94408d7b5227d8e7be1da19c67f221bf
#
_cell.length_a   1.000
_cell.length_b   1.000
_cell.length_c   1.000
_cell.angle_alpha   90.00
_cell.angle_beta   90.00
_cell.angle_gamma   90.00
#
_symmetry.space_group_name_H-M   'P 1'
#
loop_
_entity.id
_entity.type
_entity.pdbx_description
1 polymer ?
#
loop_
_entity_poly.entity_id
_entity_poly.type
_entity_poly.pdbx_seq_one_letter_code
_entity_poly.pdbx_strand_id
1 'polypeptide(L)'
;MNKYAVIGNPIHHSLSPTIHAQFAKQIGLSISYEKILAPLDGFTVTVKNFVSAGALGFNITVPFKVEAYDLVNEYTLNAKTSGAVNTIKVKNGTLYGENTDGIGLVNDLCNNLQQSIKGKDILILGAGGATQGLSLIHI
;
A
#
# COMPACT_ATOMS: atom_id res chain seq x y z
N MET A 1 1.22 16.08 15.27
CA MET A 1 1.70 15.74 13.91
C MET A 1 0.95 14.50 13.46
N ASN A 2 0.44 14.49 12.23
CA ASN A 2 -0.30 13.37 11.67
C ASN A 2 0.64 12.17 11.47
N LYS A 3 0.27 10.99 12.00
CA LYS A 3 1.12 9.79 12.00
C LYS A 3 0.78 8.86 10.84
N TYR A 4 1.80 8.49 10.08
CA TYR A 4 1.75 7.54 8.98
C TYR A 4 2.96 6.60 9.02
N ALA A 5 2.89 5.48 8.31
CA ALA A 5 4.00 4.52 8.22
C ALA A 5 3.97 3.70 6.94
N VAL A 6 5.05 2.97 6.68
CA VAL A 6 5.05 1.77 5.86
C VAL A 6 5.38 0.58 6.76
N ILE A 7 4.57 -0.49 6.65
CA ILE A 7 4.70 -1.71 7.44
C ILE A 7 5.09 -2.87 6.51
N GLY A 8 6.12 -3.62 6.88
CA GLY A 8 6.61 -4.75 6.08
C GLY A 8 7.72 -5.53 6.78
N ASN A 9 8.21 -6.59 6.12
CA ASN A 9 9.34 -7.38 6.59
C ASN A 9 10.03 -8.10 5.41
N PRO A 10 11.26 -7.70 5.01
CA PRO A 10 12.05 -6.59 5.56
C PRO A 10 11.52 -5.21 5.16
N ILE A 11 11.88 -4.16 5.89
CA ILE A 11 11.37 -2.80 5.65
C ILE A 11 12.47 -1.73 5.53
N HIS A 12 13.70 -2.05 5.88
CA HIS A 12 14.79 -1.06 5.95
C HIS A 12 15.11 -0.39 4.62
N HIS A 13 14.90 -1.06 3.49
CA HIS A 13 15.14 -0.52 2.14
C HIS A 13 14.06 0.44 1.65
N SER A 14 12.91 0.53 2.32
CA SER A 14 11.78 1.33 1.84
C SER A 14 12.15 2.80 1.70
N LEU A 15 11.83 3.39 0.55
CA LEU A 15 11.97 4.82 0.26
C LEU A 15 10.70 5.61 0.59
N SER A 16 9.63 4.92 1.04
CA SER A 16 8.33 5.55 1.32
C SER A 16 8.42 6.75 2.26
N PRO A 17 9.22 6.77 3.35
CA PRO A 17 9.33 7.96 4.19
C PRO A 17 9.84 9.19 3.43
N THR A 18 10.86 9.03 2.59
CA THR A 18 11.41 10.12 1.78
C THR A 18 10.41 10.64 0.77
N ILE A 19 9.71 9.72 0.07
CA ILE A 19 8.71 10.06 -0.95
C ILE A 19 7.54 10.80 -0.31
N HIS A 20 6.98 10.28 0.79
CA HIS A 20 5.84 10.91 1.46
C HIS A 20 6.20 12.24 2.12
N ALA A 21 7.44 12.41 2.61
CA ALA A 21 7.91 13.70 3.10
C ALA A 21 7.93 14.76 1.99
N GLN A 22 8.35 14.38 0.76
CA GLN A 22 8.30 15.27 -0.39
C GLN A 22 6.87 15.63 -0.79
N PHE A 23 5.96 14.64 -0.84
CA PHE A 23 4.55 14.89 -1.12
C PHE A 23 3.92 15.82 -0.08
N ALA A 24 4.17 15.58 1.20
CA ALA A 24 3.67 16.43 2.28
C ALA A 24 4.16 17.88 2.15
N LYS A 25 5.44 18.06 1.80
CA LYS A 25 6.00 19.38 1.54
C LYS A 25 5.32 20.12 0.39
N GLN A 26 5.02 19.39 -0.72
CA GLN A 26 4.36 19.98 -1.89
C GLN A 26 2.95 20.52 -1.58
N ILE A 27 2.25 19.87 -0.67
CA ILE A 27 0.87 20.24 -0.28
C ILE A 27 0.78 20.97 1.05
N GLY A 28 1.92 21.39 1.62
CA GLY A 28 1.96 22.17 2.86
C GLY A 28 1.54 21.42 4.12
N LEU A 29 1.62 20.08 4.14
CA LEU A 29 1.27 19.27 5.31
C LEU A 29 2.49 18.92 6.14
N SER A 30 2.31 18.90 7.48
CA SER A 30 3.28 18.34 8.42
C SER A 30 2.86 16.94 8.83
N ILE A 31 3.68 15.95 8.46
CA ILE A 31 3.44 14.54 8.76
C ILE A 31 4.64 13.89 9.45
N SER A 32 4.39 12.85 10.25
CA SER A 32 5.39 11.85 10.63
C SER A 32 5.13 10.61 9.78
N TYR A 33 6.13 10.15 9.06
CA TYR A 33 6.05 8.93 8.27
C TYR A 33 7.25 8.03 8.59
N GLU A 34 7.00 6.87 9.17
CA GLU A 34 8.02 5.96 9.69
C GLU A 34 8.02 4.59 8.99
N LYS A 35 9.09 3.81 9.21
CA LYS A 35 9.19 2.40 8.82
C LYS A 35 8.88 1.55 10.03
N ILE A 36 7.95 0.61 9.90
CA ILE A 36 7.62 -0.33 10.97
C ILE A 36 7.93 -1.74 10.50
N LEU A 37 8.88 -2.39 11.16
CA LEU A 37 9.17 -3.80 10.97
C LEU A 37 8.14 -4.62 11.75
N ALA A 38 7.27 -5.35 11.07
CA ALA A 38 6.35 -6.27 11.71
C ALA A 38 6.94 -7.69 11.74
N PRO A 39 6.85 -8.42 12.88
CA PRO A 39 7.12 -9.85 12.90
C PRO A 39 6.21 -10.60 11.91
N LEU A 40 6.71 -11.71 11.34
CA LEU A 40 5.92 -12.48 10.36
C LEU A 40 4.61 -13.02 10.93
N ASP A 41 4.57 -13.29 12.21
CA ASP A 41 3.41 -13.75 12.98
C ASP A 41 2.74 -12.65 13.82
N GLY A 42 3.17 -11.39 13.65
CA GLY A 42 2.77 -10.27 14.49
C GLY A 42 2.18 -9.06 13.74
N PHE A 43 1.87 -9.20 12.45
CA PHE A 43 1.39 -8.08 11.63
C PHE A 43 0.11 -7.44 12.19
N THR A 44 -0.91 -8.27 12.48
CA THR A 44 -2.19 -7.79 13.03
C THR A 44 -2.01 -7.01 14.33
N VAL A 45 -1.14 -7.50 15.23
CA VAL A 45 -0.85 -6.82 16.53
C VAL A 45 -0.12 -5.50 16.27
N THR A 46 0.85 -5.50 15.35
CA THR A 46 1.59 -4.29 14.96
C THR A 46 0.64 -3.21 14.43
N VAL A 47 -0.29 -3.58 13.55
CA VAL A 47 -1.29 -2.65 13.01
C VAL A 47 -2.19 -2.10 14.12
N LYS A 48 -2.74 -2.96 14.97
CA LYS A 48 -3.62 -2.54 16.09
C LYS A 48 -2.91 -1.56 17.02
N ASN A 49 -1.65 -1.82 17.37
CA ASN A 49 -0.85 -0.93 18.22
C ASN A 49 -0.62 0.42 17.55
N PHE A 50 -0.32 0.44 16.25
CA PHE A 50 -0.09 1.67 15.52
C PHE A 50 -1.36 2.51 15.38
N VAL A 51 -2.49 1.87 15.10
CA VAL A 51 -3.81 2.53 15.08
C VAL A 51 -4.16 3.12 16.45
N SER A 52 -3.95 2.35 17.54
CA SER A 52 -4.17 2.81 18.91
C SER A 52 -3.26 3.98 19.30
N ALA A 53 -2.08 4.10 18.69
CA ALA A 53 -1.17 5.23 18.87
C ALA A 53 -1.57 6.46 18.05
N GLY A 54 -2.73 6.46 17.39
CA GLY A 54 -3.31 7.59 16.65
C GLY A 54 -2.84 7.70 15.21
N ALA A 55 -2.50 6.59 14.55
CA ALA A 55 -2.20 6.57 13.13
C ALA A 55 -3.42 6.96 12.29
N LEU A 56 -3.21 7.76 11.25
CA LEU A 56 -4.24 8.17 10.29
C LEU A 56 -4.24 7.32 9.02
N GLY A 57 -3.16 6.61 8.75
CA GLY A 57 -3.03 5.72 7.62
C GLY A 57 -1.62 5.15 7.50
N PHE A 58 -1.48 4.12 6.68
CA PHE A 58 -0.19 3.49 6.46
C PHE A 58 -0.19 2.66 5.17
N ASN A 59 1.00 2.47 4.61
CA ASN A 59 1.21 1.57 3.49
C ASN A 59 1.63 0.20 3.98
N ILE A 60 1.25 -0.82 3.22
CA ILE A 60 1.64 -2.22 3.45
C ILE A 60 2.52 -2.69 2.29
N THR A 61 3.64 -3.32 2.64
CA THR A 61 4.48 -3.98 1.66
C THR A 61 4.67 -5.47 1.99
N VAL A 62 5.57 -6.11 1.30
CA VAL A 62 5.84 -7.55 1.46
C VAL A 62 6.13 -7.91 2.92
N PRO A 63 5.61 -9.04 3.44
CA PRO A 63 4.76 -10.03 2.77
C PRO A 63 3.25 -9.82 3.05
N PHE A 64 2.83 -8.75 3.70
CA PHE A 64 1.57 -8.60 4.43
C PHE A 64 0.37 -8.10 3.61
N LYS A 65 0.48 -7.88 2.29
CA LYS A 65 -0.62 -7.27 1.50
C LYS A 65 -1.90 -8.12 1.47
N VAL A 66 -1.78 -9.45 1.52
CA VAL A 66 -2.92 -10.38 1.59
C VAL A 66 -3.49 -10.40 3.01
N GLU A 67 -2.64 -10.51 4.04
CA GLU A 67 -3.08 -10.45 5.42
C GLU A 67 -3.75 -9.10 5.76
N ALA A 68 -3.26 -8.00 5.16
CA ALA A 68 -3.90 -6.69 5.28
C ALA A 68 -5.29 -6.66 4.65
N TYR A 69 -5.52 -7.40 3.57
CA TYR A 69 -6.85 -7.56 2.98
C TYR A 69 -7.82 -8.22 3.97
N ASP A 70 -7.40 -9.28 4.66
CA ASP A 70 -8.24 -9.95 5.66
C ASP A 70 -8.48 -9.11 6.93
N LEU A 71 -7.62 -8.11 7.18
CA LEU A 71 -7.66 -7.29 8.39
C LEU A 71 -8.57 -6.06 8.27
N VAL A 72 -8.72 -5.47 7.07
CA VAL A 72 -9.47 -4.21 6.91
C VAL A 72 -10.98 -4.43 6.99
N ASN A 73 -11.70 -3.37 7.36
CA ASN A 73 -13.16 -3.41 7.53
C ASN A 73 -13.90 -3.15 6.22
N GLU A 74 -13.36 -2.29 5.38
CA GLU A 74 -13.95 -1.85 4.12
C GLU A 74 -12.91 -1.82 3.01
N TYR A 75 -13.34 -2.06 1.78
CA TYR A 75 -12.47 -2.20 0.62
C TYR A 75 -12.91 -1.28 -0.50
N THR A 76 -11.95 -0.73 -1.22
CA THR A 76 -12.21 -0.21 -2.56
C THR A 76 -12.41 -1.35 -3.56
N LEU A 77 -12.93 -1.03 -4.74
CA LEU A 77 -13.07 -2.03 -5.81
C LEU A 77 -11.72 -2.67 -6.18
N ASN A 78 -10.66 -1.88 -6.25
CA ASN A 78 -9.32 -2.38 -6.57
C ASN A 78 -8.81 -3.38 -5.53
N ALA A 79 -8.93 -3.05 -4.24
CA ALA A 79 -8.54 -3.96 -3.17
C ALA A 79 -9.35 -5.25 -3.20
N LYS A 80 -10.67 -5.14 -3.41
CA LYS A 80 -11.57 -6.30 -3.49
C LYS A 80 -11.24 -7.20 -4.68
N THR A 81 -10.97 -6.62 -5.85
CA THR A 81 -10.65 -7.39 -7.05
C THR A 81 -9.29 -8.07 -6.96
N SER A 82 -8.30 -7.39 -6.37
CA SER A 82 -6.95 -7.95 -6.22
C SER A 82 -6.81 -8.94 -5.06
N GLY A 83 -7.70 -8.91 -4.06
CA GLY A 83 -7.51 -9.67 -2.82
C GLY A 83 -6.27 -9.27 -2.03
N ALA A 84 -5.79 -8.04 -2.22
CA ALA A 84 -4.59 -7.52 -1.57
C ALA A 84 -4.74 -6.02 -1.27
N VAL A 85 -4.16 -5.57 -0.16
CA VAL A 85 -4.18 -4.17 0.28
C VAL A 85 -2.75 -3.67 0.44
N ASN A 86 -2.43 -2.54 -0.19
CA ASN A 86 -1.14 -1.86 -0.02
C ASN A 86 -1.25 -0.52 0.68
N THR A 87 -2.47 -0.02 0.88
CA THR A 87 -2.72 1.28 1.50
C THR A 87 -3.94 1.19 2.41
N ILE A 88 -3.79 1.64 3.64
CA ILE A 88 -4.87 1.68 4.64
C ILE A 88 -5.07 3.10 5.14
N LYS A 89 -6.32 3.58 5.09
CA LYS A 89 -6.76 4.80 5.73
C LYS A 89 -7.49 4.43 7.02
N VAL A 90 -7.18 5.16 8.10
CA VAL A 90 -7.87 5.02 9.39
C VAL A 90 -8.85 6.17 9.56
N LYS A 91 -10.12 5.88 9.80
CA LYS A 91 -11.15 6.88 10.08
C LYS A 91 -12.11 6.35 11.15
N ASN A 92 -12.17 7.03 12.30
CA ASN A 92 -13.02 6.65 13.42
C ASN A 92 -12.85 5.19 13.87
N GLY A 93 -11.61 4.69 13.87
CA GLY A 93 -11.29 3.29 14.20
C GLY A 93 -11.55 2.27 13.09
N THR A 94 -12.19 2.66 11.99
CA THR A 94 -12.44 1.82 10.82
C THR A 94 -11.24 1.85 9.88
N LEU A 95 -10.83 0.69 9.39
CA LEU A 95 -9.74 0.51 8.42
C LEU A 95 -10.31 0.39 7.01
N TYR A 96 -9.94 1.31 6.14
CA TYR A 96 -10.32 1.33 4.73
C TYR A 96 -9.14 0.89 3.88
N GLY A 97 -9.26 -0.24 3.21
CA GLY A 97 -8.22 -0.83 2.37
C GLY A 97 -8.31 -0.44 0.90
N GLU A 98 -7.17 -0.11 0.31
CA GLU A 98 -7.00 0.21 -1.11
C GLU A 98 -5.84 -0.59 -1.68
N ASN A 99 -5.87 -0.86 -2.99
CA ASN A 99 -4.72 -1.33 -3.74
C ASN A 99 -4.41 -0.37 -4.90
N THR A 100 -3.29 0.32 -4.77
CA THR A 100 -2.83 1.32 -5.74
C THR A 100 -1.70 0.81 -6.64
N ASP A 101 -1.25 -0.44 -6.50
CA ASP A 101 -0.09 -0.98 -7.21
C ASP A 101 -0.34 -1.04 -8.73
N GLY A 102 -1.47 -1.64 -9.14
CA GLY A 102 -1.80 -1.81 -10.55
C GLY A 102 -1.98 -0.47 -11.27
N ILE A 103 -2.82 0.40 -10.69
CA ILE A 103 -3.08 1.72 -11.30
C ILE A 103 -1.81 2.58 -11.32
N GLY A 104 -0.95 2.47 -10.31
CA GLY A 104 0.33 3.17 -10.24
C GLY A 104 1.26 2.74 -11.37
N LEU A 105 1.42 1.43 -11.59
CA LEU A 105 2.24 0.90 -12.66
C LEU A 105 1.70 1.29 -14.05
N VAL A 106 0.38 1.16 -14.26
CA VAL A 106 -0.23 1.53 -15.55
C VAL A 106 -0.02 3.02 -15.84
N ASN A 107 -0.21 3.88 -14.85
CA ASN A 107 0.02 5.31 -15.01
C ASN A 107 1.48 5.62 -15.35
N ASP A 108 2.44 4.96 -14.72
CA ASP A 108 3.86 5.16 -15.01
C ASP A 108 4.20 4.70 -16.44
N LEU A 109 3.80 3.50 -16.82
CA LEU A 109 4.02 2.98 -18.18
C LEU A 109 3.39 3.86 -19.25
N CYS A 110 2.11 4.21 -19.11
CA CYS A 110 1.36 4.89 -20.15
C CYS A 110 1.66 6.40 -20.20
N ASN A 111 1.78 7.06 -19.03
CA ASN A 111 1.89 8.52 -18.96
C ASN A 111 3.34 9.00 -18.89
N ASN A 112 4.20 8.35 -18.10
CA ASN A 112 5.59 8.79 -17.95
C ASN A 112 6.48 8.18 -19.04
N LEU A 113 6.36 6.88 -19.27
CA LEU A 113 7.17 6.17 -20.24
C LEU A 113 6.56 6.14 -21.66
N GLN A 114 5.34 6.64 -21.84
CA GLN A 114 4.62 6.66 -23.14
C GLN A 114 4.51 5.27 -23.78
N GLN A 115 4.44 4.21 -22.95
CA GLN A 115 4.31 2.81 -23.37
C GLN A 115 2.87 2.35 -23.19
N SER A 116 2.12 2.20 -24.29
CA SER A 116 0.77 1.62 -24.20
C SER A 116 0.85 0.12 -23.94
N ILE A 117 0.08 -0.35 -22.97
CA ILE A 117 -0.09 -1.78 -22.66
C ILE A 117 -1.35 -2.38 -23.29
N LYS A 118 -2.20 -1.55 -23.91
CA LYS A 118 -3.44 -2.00 -24.52
C LYS A 118 -3.19 -2.97 -25.66
N GLY A 119 -3.78 -4.17 -25.57
CA GLY A 119 -3.64 -5.22 -26.58
C GLY A 119 -2.25 -5.88 -26.61
N LYS A 120 -1.45 -5.74 -25.55
CA LYS A 120 -0.16 -6.39 -25.41
C LYS A 120 -0.27 -7.66 -24.58
N ASP A 121 0.53 -8.66 -24.92
CA ASP A 121 0.75 -9.82 -24.08
C ASP A 121 1.70 -9.43 -22.95
N ILE A 122 1.28 -9.69 -21.69
CA ILE A 122 2.03 -9.30 -20.50
C ILE A 122 2.37 -10.53 -19.70
N LEU A 123 3.66 -10.75 -19.45
CA LEU A 123 4.15 -11.78 -18.56
C LEU A 123 4.53 -11.16 -17.21
N ILE A 124 3.91 -11.67 -16.13
CA ILE A 124 4.25 -11.29 -14.76
C ILE A 124 4.97 -12.46 -14.08
N LEU A 125 6.19 -12.20 -13.58
CA LEU A 125 6.98 -13.21 -12.88
C LEU A 125 6.75 -13.05 -11.37
N GLY A 126 6.04 -14.02 -10.76
CA GLY A 126 5.72 -14.04 -9.33
C GLY A 126 4.24 -14.30 -9.08
N ALA A 127 3.90 -14.66 -7.84
CA ALA A 127 2.52 -14.99 -7.42
C ALA A 127 2.16 -14.41 -6.02
N GLY A 128 2.90 -13.42 -5.55
CA GLY A 128 2.66 -12.79 -4.25
C GLY A 128 1.64 -11.64 -4.31
N GLY A 129 1.43 -10.97 -3.19
CA GLY A 129 0.49 -9.85 -3.07
C GLY A 129 0.74 -8.69 -4.04
N ALA A 130 2.00 -8.49 -4.49
CA ALA A 130 2.30 -7.52 -5.55
C ALA A 130 1.68 -7.94 -6.89
N THR A 131 1.84 -9.21 -7.29
CA THR A 131 1.24 -9.76 -8.50
C THR A 131 -0.29 -9.66 -8.47
N GLN A 132 -0.90 -9.93 -7.32
CA GLN A 132 -2.34 -9.76 -7.14
C GLN A 132 -2.77 -8.31 -7.38
N GLY A 133 -2.05 -7.32 -6.83
CA GLY A 133 -2.29 -5.91 -7.08
C GLY A 133 -2.11 -5.54 -8.56
N LEU A 134 -1.12 -6.11 -9.23
CA LEU A 134 -0.87 -5.89 -10.66
C LEU A 134 -1.89 -6.60 -11.57
N SER A 135 -2.60 -7.61 -11.11
CA SER A 135 -3.65 -8.27 -11.90
C SER A 135 -4.77 -7.32 -12.34
N LEU A 136 -4.92 -6.19 -11.65
CA LEU A 136 -5.85 -5.12 -12.02
C LEU A 136 -5.57 -4.49 -13.39
N ILE A 137 -4.37 -4.66 -13.95
CA ILE A 137 -4.03 -4.13 -15.29
C ILE A 137 -4.77 -4.85 -16.43
N HIS A 138 -5.36 -6.00 -16.16
CA HIS A 138 -6.14 -6.78 -17.13
C HIS A 138 -7.63 -6.39 -17.17
N ILE A 139 -8.04 -5.47 -16.32
CA ILE A 139 -9.39 -4.92 -16.24
C ILE A 139 -9.40 -3.54 -16.88
#